data_9ce0483228af6581eacf3fe3fe036636
#
_entry.id   9ce0483228af6581eacf3fe3fe036636
#
_cell.length_a   1.000
_cell.length_b   1.000
_cell.length_c   1.000
_cell.angle_alpha   90.00
_cell.angle_beta   90.00
_cell.angle_gamma   90.00
#
_symmetry.space_group_name_H-M   'P 1'
#
loop_
_entity.id
_entity.type
_entity.pdbx_description
1 polymer ?
#
loop_
_entity_poly.entity_id
_entity_poly.type
_entity_poly.pdbx_seq_one_letter_code
_entity_poly.pdbx_strand_id
1 'polypeptide(L)'
;MVIAGLLFSLGAPRVGKLYDSMQYREAVRELVSAAKNARRDAFATGQPMDLLIDTSGNRYALTNQSQKVDVEEFEPLPAALDISVVYAVEVSPRPGLAAIRFYPAGGSSGGEIKVIRPSGAGVKLTIDWLLGAVMQELI
;
A
#
# COMPACT_ATOMS: atom_id res chain seq x y z
N MET A 1 37.39 12.53 -22.73
CA MET A 1 36.07 13.15 -22.98
C MET A 1 35.05 12.15 -23.52
N VAL A 2 35.34 11.41 -24.56
CA VAL A 2 34.40 10.43 -25.12
C VAL A 2 34.10 9.28 -24.14
N ILE A 3 35.08 8.84 -23.37
CA ILE A 3 34.93 7.77 -22.37
C ILE A 3 34.01 8.19 -21.22
N ALA A 4 34.10 9.44 -20.77
CA ALA A 4 33.23 9.96 -19.70
C ALA A 4 31.77 10.06 -20.17
N GLY A 5 31.53 10.45 -21.44
CA GLY A 5 30.19 10.49 -22.01
C GLY A 5 29.58 9.10 -22.15
N LEU A 6 30.35 8.11 -22.54
CA LEU A 6 29.91 6.72 -22.62
C LEU A 6 29.57 6.14 -21.27
N LEU A 7 30.37 6.40 -20.24
CA LEU A 7 30.13 5.96 -18.87
C LEU A 7 28.84 6.59 -18.31
N PHE A 8 28.63 7.87 -18.56
CA PHE A 8 27.44 8.56 -18.14
C PHE A 8 26.19 8.00 -18.82
N SER A 9 26.26 7.74 -20.13
CA SER A 9 25.17 7.17 -20.91
C SER A 9 24.80 5.76 -20.46
N LEU A 10 25.77 4.94 -20.06
CA LEU A 10 25.54 3.60 -19.53
C LEU A 10 25.06 3.62 -18.06
N GLY A 11 25.44 4.63 -17.29
CA GLY A 11 25.06 4.76 -15.90
C GLY A 11 23.61 5.23 -15.70
N ALA A 12 23.13 6.12 -16.55
CA ALA A 12 21.80 6.73 -16.40
C ALA A 12 20.64 5.71 -16.39
N PRO A 13 20.57 4.70 -17.31
CA PRO A 13 19.52 3.68 -17.24
C PRO A 13 19.57 2.82 -15.99
N ARG A 14 20.76 2.53 -15.48
CA ARG A 14 20.92 1.75 -14.24
C ARG A 14 20.45 2.52 -13.02
N VAL A 15 20.72 3.81 -12.96
CA VAL A 15 20.28 4.69 -11.88
C VAL A 15 18.74 4.78 -11.87
N GLY A 16 18.09 4.92 -13.02
CA GLY A 16 16.64 4.94 -13.14
C GLY A 16 15.99 3.64 -12.66
N LYS A 17 16.52 2.49 -13.05
CA LYS A 17 16.02 1.17 -12.60
C LYS A 17 16.21 0.99 -11.10
N LEU A 18 17.33 1.43 -10.55
CA LEU A 18 17.60 1.36 -9.12
C LEU A 18 16.62 2.22 -8.34
N TYR A 19 16.36 3.44 -8.81
CA TYR A 19 15.41 4.36 -8.20
C TYR A 19 13.99 3.77 -8.18
N ASP A 20 13.52 3.23 -9.30
CA ASP A 20 12.21 2.58 -9.39
C ASP A 20 12.10 1.39 -8.44
N SER A 21 13.15 0.58 -8.34
CA SER A 21 13.19 -0.55 -7.41
C SER A 21 13.13 -0.10 -5.95
N MET A 22 13.82 0.99 -5.61
CA MET A 22 13.79 1.55 -4.26
C MET A 22 12.41 2.10 -3.91
N GLN A 23 11.77 2.83 -4.82
CA GLN A 23 10.43 3.36 -4.62
C GLN A 23 9.40 2.25 -4.42
N TYR A 24 9.50 1.18 -5.20
CA TYR A 24 8.64 0.01 -5.07
C TYR A 24 8.78 -0.65 -3.71
N ARG A 25 10.00 -0.90 -3.27
CA ARG A 25 10.26 -1.53 -1.97
C ARG A 25 9.76 -0.66 -0.81
N GLU A 26 9.95 0.64 -0.92
CA GLU A 26 9.48 1.58 0.08
C GLU A 26 7.96 1.61 0.14
N ALA A 27 7.28 1.63 -1.01
CA ALA A 27 5.82 1.60 -1.07
C ALA A 27 5.25 0.33 -0.43
N VAL A 28 5.84 -0.84 -0.73
CA VAL A 28 5.44 -2.10 -0.12
C VAL A 28 5.64 -2.05 1.40
N ARG A 29 6.78 -1.54 1.84
CA ARG A 29 7.08 -1.40 3.27
C ARG A 29 6.10 -0.48 3.97
N GLU A 30 5.75 0.64 3.34
CA GLU A 30 4.76 1.59 3.89
C GLU A 30 3.39 0.94 4.04
N LEU A 31 2.93 0.21 3.03
CA LEU A 31 1.63 -0.46 3.09
C LEU A 31 1.60 -1.56 4.14
N VAL A 32 2.66 -2.35 4.25
CA VAL A 32 2.77 -3.38 5.29
C VAL A 32 2.78 -2.74 6.68
N SER A 33 3.54 -1.67 6.85
CA SER A 33 3.61 -0.93 8.12
C SER A 33 2.26 -0.32 8.47
N ALA A 34 1.56 0.25 7.49
CA ALA A 34 0.25 0.83 7.68
C ALA A 34 -0.77 -0.22 8.16
N ALA A 35 -0.76 -1.41 7.56
CA ALA A 35 -1.63 -2.50 7.97
C ALA A 35 -1.32 -2.98 9.40
N LYS A 36 -0.04 -3.13 9.71
CA LYS A 36 0.39 -3.52 11.07
C LYS A 36 0.05 -2.46 12.11
N ASN A 37 0.22 -1.19 11.76
CA ASN A 37 -0.13 -0.07 12.62
C ASN A 37 -1.63 0.01 12.86
N ALA A 38 -2.44 -0.20 11.82
CA ALA A 38 -3.89 -0.23 11.95
C ALA A 38 -4.35 -1.34 12.91
N ARG A 39 -3.77 -2.52 12.77
CA ARG A 39 -4.06 -3.63 13.67
C ARG A 39 -3.69 -3.32 15.11
N ARG A 40 -2.50 -2.78 15.33
CA ARG A 40 -2.03 -2.39 16.66
C ARG A 40 -2.89 -1.30 17.27
N ASP A 41 -3.24 -0.27 16.50
CA ASP A 41 -4.04 0.85 16.96
C ASP A 41 -5.47 0.41 17.29
N ALA A 42 -6.05 -0.50 16.51
CA ALA A 42 -7.35 -1.07 16.82
C ALA A 42 -7.34 -1.78 18.18
N PHE A 43 -6.31 -2.58 18.43
CA PHE A 43 -6.14 -3.26 19.71
C PHE A 43 -5.92 -2.27 20.86
N ALA A 44 -5.06 -1.27 20.65
CA ALA A 44 -4.72 -0.29 21.70
C ALA A 44 -5.87 0.65 22.06
N THR A 45 -6.68 1.05 21.07
CA THR A 45 -7.78 2.01 21.29
C THR A 45 -9.11 1.34 21.56
N GLY A 46 -9.24 0.04 21.30
CA GLY A 46 -10.51 -0.69 21.42
C GLY A 46 -11.52 -0.31 20.34
N GLN A 47 -11.08 0.31 19.25
CA GLN A 47 -11.95 0.75 18.14
C GLN A 47 -11.42 0.21 16.80
N PRO A 48 -12.31 -0.08 15.84
CA PRO A 48 -11.87 -0.49 14.52
C PRO A 48 -11.04 0.60 13.82
N MET A 49 -9.99 0.18 13.12
CA MET A 49 -9.15 1.04 12.29
C MET A 49 -9.25 0.61 10.84
N ASP A 50 -9.39 1.57 9.96
CA ASP A 50 -9.50 1.33 8.52
C ASP A 50 -8.23 1.76 7.80
N LEU A 51 -7.69 0.86 6.97
CA LEU A 51 -6.69 1.19 5.97
C LEU A 51 -7.42 1.52 4.67
N LEU A 52 -7.39 2.79 4.28
CA LEU A 52 -8.01 3.27 3.06
C LEU A 52 -6.97 3.36 1.95
N ILE A 53 -7.32 2.87 0.76
CA ILE A 53 -6.42 2.92 -0.41
C ILE A 53 -7.20 3.47 -1.59
N ASP A 54 -6.75 4.62 -2.09
CA ASP A 54 -7.25 5.22 -3.32
C ASP A 54 -6.39 4.73 -4.47
N THR A 55 -6.88 3.75 -5.22
CA THR A 55 -6.13 3.15 -6.32
C THR A 55 -6.06 4.05 -7.55
N SER A 56 -6.99 5.00 -7.69
CA SER A 56 -6.98 5.94 -8.82
C SER A 56 -5.91 7.01 -8.66
N GLY A 57 -5.63 7.43 -7.42
CA GLY A 57 -4.64 8.46 -7.11
C GLY A 57 -3.35 7.92 -6.49
N ASN A 58 -3.23 6.62 -6.29
CA ASN A 58 -2.10 5.98 -5.63
C ASN A 58 -1.75 6.64 -4.29
N ARG A 59 -2.64 6.52 -3.34
CA ARG A 59 -2.46 7.09 -1.99
C ARG A 59 -3.25 6.27 -0.97
N TYR A 60 -2.85 6.39 0.28
CA TYR A 60 -3.47 5.63 1.36
C TYR A 60 -3.59 6.46 2.63
N ALA A 61 -4.44 6.01 3.54
CA ALA A 61 -4.57 6.63 4.86
C ALA A 61 -5.02 5.60 5.89
N LEU A 62 -4.72 5.89 7.16
CA LEU A 62 -5.28 5.19 8.30
C LEU A 62 -6.30 6.10 8.97
N THR A 63 -7.46 5.55 9.29
CA THR A 63 -8.50 6.32 9.96
C THR A 63 -9.34 5.42 10.86
N ASN A 64 -9.91 5.99 11.90
CA ASN A 64 -10.99 5.32 12.62
C ASN A 64 -12.33 5.76 12.01
N GLN A 65 -13.41 5.05 12.36
CA GLN A 65 -14.74 5.31 11.77
C GLN A 65 -15.30 6.70 12.06
N SER A 66 -14.84 7.35 13.13
CA SER A 66 -15.32 8.66 13.53
C SER A 66 -14.56 9.81 12.87
N GLN A 67 -13.43 9.52 12.24
CA GLN A 67 -12.62 10.51 11.53
C GLN A 67 -12.95 10.52 10.05
N LYS A 68 -13.29 11.69 9.55
CA LYS A 68 -13.38 11.91 8.10
C LYS A 68 -12.03 12.44 7.63
N VAL A 69 -11.41 11.70 6.74
CA VAL A 69 -10.13 12.09 6.13
C VAL A 69 -10.40 12.43 4.67
N ASP A 70 -10.06 13.65 4.29
CA ASP A 70 -10.14 14.04 2.89
C ASP A 70 -9.05 13.33 2.10
N VAL A 71 -9.37 12.93 0.87
CA VAL A 71 -8.43 12.21 0.01
C VAL A 71 -7.15 13.00 -0.22
N GLU A 72 -7.21 14.33 -0.16
CA GLU A 72 -6.04 15.20 -0.29
C GLU A 72 -5.05 15.08 0.87
N GLU A 73 -5.51 14.60 2.02
CA GLU A 73 -4.68 14.38 3.20
C GLU A 73 -4.02 12.99 3.22
N PHE A 74 -4.29 12.15 2.22
CA PHE A 74 -3.72 10.82 2.13
C PHE A 74 -2.23 10.87 1.82
N GLU A 75 -1.50 9.89 2.34
CA GLU A 75 -0.08 9.72 2.05
C GLU A 75 0.11 9.23 0.61
N PRO A 76 0.97 9.88 -0.19
CA PRO A 76 1.16 9.48 -1.58
C PRO A 76 1.98 8.21 -1.72
N LEU A 77 1.63 7.42 -2.73
CA LEU A 77 2.41 6.28 -3.20
C LEU A 77 2.91 6.59 -4.61
N PRO A 78 4.02 5.98 -5.05
CA PRO A 78 4.56 6.26 -6.40
C PRO A 78 3.54 6.04 -7.50
N ALA A 79 3.37 7.04 -8.37
CA ALA A 79 2.37 7.01 -9.43
C ALA A 79 2.63 5.95 -10.50
N ALA A 80 3.89 5.52 -10.65
CA ALA A 80 4.28 4.49 -11.61
C ALA A 80 3.84 3.07 -11.22
N LEU A 81 3.46 2.86 -9.96
CA LEU A 81 3.00 1.56 -9.49
C LEU A 81 1.54 1.34 -9.84
N ASP A 82 1.23 0.12 -10.26
CA ASP A 82 -0.14 -0.31 -10.46
C ASP A 82 -0.62 -1.00 -9.18
N ILE A 83 -1.54 -0.36 -8.48
CA ILE A 83 -2.04 -0.83 -7.20
C ILE A 83 -3.50 -1.23 -7.37
N SER A 84 -3.81 -2.48 -7.04
CA SER A 84 -5.17 -3.00 -7.03
C SER A 84 -5.48 -3.64 -5.70
N VAL A 85 -6.74 -3.56 -5.27
CA VAL A 85 -7.16 -4.05 -3.96
C VAL A 85 -8.45 -4.85 -4.11
N VAL A 86 -8.46 -6.04 -3.52
CA VAL A 86 -9.68 -6.80 -3.29
C VAL A 86 -10.10 -6.56 -1.85
N TYR A 87 -11.32 -6.10 -1.65
CA TYR A 87 -11.80 -5.68 -0.33
C TYR A 87 -13.30 -5.95 -0.19
N ALA A 88 -13.75 -5.98 1.06
CA ALA A 88 -15.18 -6.11 1.37
C ALA A 88 -15.88 -4.77 1.12
N VAL A 89 -16.84 -4.75 0.21
CA VAL A 89 -17.55 -3.52 -0.20
C VAL A 89 -18.26 -2.86 0.98
N GLU A 90 -18.72 -3.65 1.93
CA GLU A 90 -19.47 -3.19 3.10
C GLU A 90 -18.67 -2.26 4.00
N VAL A 91 -17.35 -2.36 4.01
CA VAL A 91 -16.50 -1.49 4.84
C VAL A 91 -15.98 -0.27 4.09
N SER A 92 -16.22 -0.18 2.79
CA SER A 92 -15.82 0.97 2.00
C SER A 92 -16.67 2.19 2.35
N PRO A 93 -16.04 3.37 2.61
CA PRO A 93 -16.80 4.59 2.88
C PRO A 93 -17.50 5.16 1.65
N ARG A 94 -17.03 4.82 0.44
CA ARG A 94 -17.62 5.26 -0.83
C ARG A 94 -17.11 4.40 -1.98
N PRO A 95 -17.83 4.34 -3.10
CA PRO A 95 -17.38 3.60 -4.29
C PRO A 95 -16.02 4.09 -4.79
N GLY A 96 -15.16 3.16 -5.16
CA GLY A 96 -13.83 3.44 -5.70
C GLY A 96 -12.75 3.65 -4.64
N LEU A 97 -13.09 3.68 -3.36
CA LEU A 97 -12.14 3.76 -2.26
C LEU A 97 -12.08 2.42 -1.54
N ALA A 98 -10.95 1.73 -1.67
CA ALA A 98 -10.75 0.44 -1.01
C ALA A 98 -10.54 0.65 0.49
N ALA A 99 -11.10 -0.23 1.30
CA ALA A 99 -10.94 -0.19 2.75
C ALA A 99 -10.72 -1.58 3.31
N ILE A 100 -9.77 -1.70 4.22
CA ILE A 100 -9.54 -2.92 5.00
C ILE A 100 -9.67 -2.53 6.46
N ARG A 101 -10.63 -3.13 7.14
CA ARG A 101 -10.93 -2.82 8.53
C ARG A 101 -10.28 -3.82 9.46
N PHE A 102 -9.58 -3.31 10.46
CA PHE A 102 -8.97 -4.11 11.52
C PHE A 102 -9.80 -3.96 12.79
N TYR A 103 -10.16 -5.06 13.40
CA TYR A 103 -11.03 -5.07 14.56
C TYR A 103 -10.22 -5.17 15.86
N PRO A 104 -10.68 -4.49 16.94
CA PRO A 104 -9.95 -4.52 18.21
C PRO A 104 -9.85 -5.89 18.87
N ALA A 105 -10.78 -6.78 18.58
CA ALA A 105 -10.76 -8.15 19.10
C ALA A 105 -9.82 -9.07 18.34
N GLY A 106 -9.13 -8.57 17.33
CA GLY A 106 -8.34 -9.34 16.38
C GLY A 106 -9.14 -9.62 15.11
N GLY A 107 -8.46 -10.00 14.05
CA GLY A 107 -9.10 -10.19 12.76
C GLY A 107 -9.28 -8.92 11.97
N SER A 108 -9.81 -9.06 10.78
CA SER A 108 -10.04 -7.95 9.85
C SER A 108 -11.18 -8.28 8.89
N SER A 109 -11.54 -7.31 8.06
CA SER A 109 -12.45 -7.54 6.93
C SER A 109 -11.80 -8.38 5.82
N GLY A 110 -10.49 -8.59 5.88
CA GLY A 110 -9.74 -9.32 4.88
C GLY A 110 -9.53 -8.52 3.61
N GLY A 111 -8.63 -8.99 2.77
CA GLY A 111 -8.39 -8.40 1.47
C GLY A 111 -7.02 -8.72 0.93
N GLU A 112 -6.79 -8.26 -0.30
CA GLU A 112 -5.52 -8.42 -0.99
C GLU A 112 -5.13 -7.10 -1.63
N ILE A 113 -3.86 -6.72 -1.47
CA ILE A 113 -3.29 -5.55 -2.12
C ILE A 113 -2.20 -6.04 -3.07
N LYS A 114 -2.36 -5.76 -4.35
CA LYS A 114 -1.32 -6.05 -5.35
C LYS A 114 -0.61 -4.77 -5.71
N VAL A 115 0.71 -4.79 -5.63
CA VAL A 115 1.58 -3.67 -6.01
C VAL A 115 2.47 -4.16 -7.13
N ILE A 116 2.26 -3.64 -8.33
CA ILE A 116 2.93 -4.11 -9.54
C ILE A 116 3.78 -2.99 -10.14
N ARG A 117 5.02 -3.31 -10.44
CA ARG A 117 5.98 -2.39 -11.06
C ARG A 117 5.71 -2.30 -12.57
N PRO A 118 6.20 -1.25 -13.25
CA PRO A 118 6.12 -1.17 -14.71
C PRO A 118 6.72 -2.36 -15.44
N SER A 119 7.71 -3.05 -14.83
CA SER A 119 8.30 -4.27 -15.37
C SER A 119 7.37 -5.48 -15.35
N GLY A 120 6.25 -5.41 -14.63
CA GLY A 120 5.33 -6.52 -14.42
C GLY A 120 5.60 -7.33 -13.16
N ALA A 121 6.77 -7.17 -12.54
CA ALA A 121 7.07 -7.80 -11.27
C ALA A 121 6.31 -7.11 -10.14
N GLY A 122 5.89 -7.86 -9.15
CA GLY A 122 5.12 -7.28 -8.06
C GLY A 122 5.02 -8.18 -6.84
N VAL A 123 4.22 -7.70 -5.90
CA VAL A 123 3.94 -8.40 -4.65
C VAL A 123 2.44 -8.36 -4.38
N LYS A 124 1.94 -9.43 -3.79
CA LYS A 124 0.59 -9.51 -3.26
C LYS A 124 0.66 -9.51 -1.75
N LEU A 125 0.00 -8.55 -1.12
CA LEU A 125 -0.16 -8.48 0.32
C LEU A 125 -1.54 -9.04 0.65
N THR A 126 -1.60 -10.13 1.38
CA THR A 126 -2.86 -10.72 1.81
C THR A 126 -3.07 -10.41 3.28
N ILE A 127 -4.21 -9.81 3.59
CA ILE A 127 -4.61 -9.53 4.96
C ILE A 127 -5.62 -10.59 5.39
N ASP A 128 -5.24 -11.38 6.38
CA ASP A 128 -6.07 -12.45 6.88
C ASP A 128 -7.27 -11.90 7.67
N TRP A 129 -8.47 -12.38 7.35
CA TRP A 129 -9.68 -11.95 8.04
C TRP A 129 -9.76 -12.44 9.49
N LEU A 130 -9.18 -13.62 9.76
CA LEU A 130 -9.29 -14.25 11.09
C LEU A 130 -8.32 -13.62 12.09
N LEU A 131 -7.07 -13.41 11.69
CA LEU A 131 -6.01 -12.92 12.56
C LEU A 131 -5.59 -11.47 12.28
N GLY A 132 -5.98 -10.91 11.14
CA GLY A 132 -5.53 -9.59 10.71
C GLY A 132 -4.05 -9.55 10.33
N ALA A 133 -3.42 -10.70 10.13
CA ALA A 133 -2.01 -10.79 9.78
C ALA A 133 -1.79 -10.42 8.31
N VAL A 134 -0.62 -9.86 8.02
CA VAL A 134 -0.22 -9.49 6.66
C VAL A 134 0.78 -10.52 6.15
N MET A 135 0.48 -11.11 5.00
CA MET A 135 1.38 -12.06 4.33
C MET A 135 1.82 -11.47 2.99
N GLN A 136 3.10 -11.62 2.66
CA GLN A 136 3.66 -11.16 1.40
C GLN A 136 3.97 -12.33 0.50
N GLU A 137 3.62 -12.19 -0.78
CA GLU A 137 3.87 -13.21 -1.79
C GLU A 137 4.31 -12.53 -3.08
N LEU A 138 5.39 -13.02 -3.68
CA LEU A 138 5.84 -12.52 -4.98
C LEU A 138 4.91 -12.99 -6.08
N ILE A 139 4.66 -12.12 -7.04
CA ILE A 139 3.86 -12.41 -8.23
C ILE A 139 4.58 -12.05 -9.52
#